data_9e821810f486d2d5cbb7145e0e271cd5
#
_entry.id   9e821810f486d2d5cbb7145e0e271cd5
#
_cell.length_a   1.000
_cell.length_b   1.000
_cell.length_c   1.000
_cell.angle_alpha   90.00
_cell.angle_beta   90.00
_cell.angle_gamma   90.00
#
_symmetry.space_group_name_H-M   'P 1'
#
loop_
_entity.id
_entity.type
_entity.pdbx_description
1 polymer ?
#
loop_
_entity_poly.entity_id
_entity_poly.type
_entity_poly.pdbx_seq_one_letter_code
_entity_poly.pdbx_strand_id
1 'polypeptide(L)'
;MVIGLDGGYITTNKTNLIIALSPYFVPFWSVVVVALYQLLFYTCGLPAHSDKFLFLFTGASWTFHLAWTLWMIPRDQPDLRENGRFFSLMIISLANLLVLAGLLCLASPNPWESAKGFFQEWFRHAAVWGEHLWRLAEPSLAPYFTGF
;
A
#
# COMPACT_ATOMS: atom_id res chain seq x y z
N MET A 1 -10.95 23.43 -12.89
CA MET A 1 -10.04 22.50 -13.59
C MET A 1 -9.45 23.26 -14.77
N VAL A 2 -8.14 23.42 -14.81
CA VAL A 2 -7.44 24.05 -15.94
C VAL A 2 -6.58 22.97 -16.59
N ILE A 3 -6.80 22.74 -17.88
CA ILE A 3 -6.04 21.76 -18.66
C ILE A 3 -5.18 22.55 -19.64
N GLY A 4 -3.85 22.49 -19.45
CA GLY A 4 -2.88 23.03 -20.39
C GLY A 4 -2.13 21.93 -21.11
N LEU A 5 -1.39 22.28 -22.18
CA LEU A 5 -0.55 21.32 -22.91
C LEU A 5 0.60 20.76 -22.06
N ASP A 6 0.95 21.45 -20.97
CA ASP A 6 2.03 21.08 -20.05
C ASP A 6 1.55 20.31 -18.79
N GLY A 7 0.28 19.91 -18.75
CA GLY A 7 -0.35 19.18 -17.65
C GLY A 7 -1.59 19.86 -17.10
N GLY A 8 -2.40 19.11 -16.35
CA GLY A 8 -3.56 19.62 -15.64
C GLY A 8 -3.27 19.74 -14.15
N TYR A 9 -3.74 20.80 -13.51
CA TYR A 9 -3.73 20.91 -12.06
C TYR A 9 -5.14 21.19 -11.53
N ILE A 10 -5.40 20.66 -10.35
CA ILE A 10 -6.66 20.90 -9.63
C ILE A 10 -6.31 21.73 -8.41
N THR A 11 -6.91 22.92 -8.32
CA THR A 11 -6.79 23.74 -7.13
C THR A 11 -7.90 23.36 -6.15
N THR A 12 -7.54 22.85 -4.98
CA THR A 12 -8.48 22.55 -3.90
C THR A 12 -8.23 23.46 -2.71
N ASN A 13 -9.29 23.91 -2.05
CA ASN A 13 -9.18 24.85 -0.91
C ASN A 13 -8.70 24.19 0.38
N LYS A 14 -8.71 22.86 0.47
CA LYS A 14 -8.17 22.07 1.59
C LYS A 14 -7.69 20.72 1.05
N THR A 15 -6.40 20.49 1.04
CA THR A 15 -5.81 19.18 0.78
C THR A 15 -5.50 18.48 2.10
N ASN A 16 -6.10 17.31 2.30
CA ASN A 16 -5.64 16.38 3.33
C ASN A 16 -4.50 15.56 2.71
N LEU A 17 -3.44 15.29 3.48
CA LEU A 17 -2.30 14.47 3.08
C LEU A 17 -2.71 13.17 2.37
N ILE A 18 -3.72 12.47 2.90
CA ILE A 18 -4.23 11.21 2.32
C ILE A 18 -4.83 11.46 0.94
N ILE A 19 -5.61 12.53 0.76
CA ILE A 19 -6.23 12.88 -0.53
C ILE A 19 -5.15 13.26 -1.54
N ALA A 20 -4.18 14.08 -1.14
CA ALA A 20 -3.08 14.51 -2.01
C ALA A 20 -2.22 13.34 -2.48
N LEU A 21 -1.93 12.38 -1.60
CA LEU A 21 -1.07 11.24 -1.91
C LEU A 21 -1.84 10.01 -2.46
N SER A 22 -3.18 9.99 -2.42
CA SER A 22 -3.97 8.83 -2.87
C SER A 22 -3.69 8.37 -4.30
N PRO A 23 -3.43 9.25 -5.30
CA PRO A 23 -3.11 8.81 -6.66
C PRO A 23 -1.84 7.97 -6.76
N TYR A 24 -0.95 8.06 -5.78
CA TYR A 24 0.33 7.35 -5.75
C TYR A 24 0.27 5.97 -5.10
N PHE A 25 -0.79 5.65 -4.36
CA PHE A 25 -0.91 4.35 -3.68
C PHE A 25 -2.25 3.63 -3.89
N VAL A 26 -3.24 4.24 -4.57
CA VAL A 26 -4.50 3.59 -4.89
C VAL A 26 -4.45 2.99 -6.30
N PRO A 27 -4.24 1.68 -6.47
CA PRO A 27 -4.16 1.02 -7.76
C PRO A 27 -5.57 0.76 -8.31
N PHE A 28 -6.20 1.77 -8.87
CA PHE A 28 -7.59 1.73 -9.36
C PHE A 28 -7.88 0.47 -10.21
N TRP A 29 -7.02 0.16 -11.17
CA TRP A 29 -7.22 -1.00 -12.04
C TRP A 29 -7.15 -2.34 -11.31
N SER A 30 -6.29 -2.46 -10.29
CA SER A 30 -6.23 -3.68 -9.47
C SER A 30 -7.50 -3.89 -8.67
N VAL A 31 -8.07 -2.81 -8.12
CA VAL A 31 -9.37 -2.86 -7.43
C VAL A 31 -10.48 -3.30 -8.40
N VAL A 32 -10.51 -2.73 -9.62
CA VAL A 32 -11.47 -3.11 -10.66
C VAL A 32 -11.34 -4.58 -11.04
N VAL A 33 -10.10 -5.08 -11.22
CA VAL A 33 -9.85 -6.50 -11.54
C VAL A 33 -10.39 -7.42 -10.45
N VAL A 34 -10.08 -7.14 -9.19
CA VAL A 34 -10.56 -7.97 -8.06
C VAL A 34 -12.09 -7.91 -7.96
N ALA A 35 -12.69 -6.71 -8.05
CA ALA A 35 -14.14 -6.54 -7.96
C ALA A 35 -14.88 -7.26 -9.11
N LEU A 36 -14.37 -7.14 -10.35
CA LEU A 36 -14.94 -7.81 -11.51
C LEU A 36 -14.83 -9.33 -11.40
N TYR A 37 -13.68 -9.83 -10.96
CA TYR A 37 -13.50 -11.27 -10.74
C TYR A 37 -14.49 -11.80 -9.69
N GLN A 38 -14.62 -11.13 -8.54
CA GLN A 38 -15.57 -11.53 -7.50
C GLN A 38 -17.02 -11.52 -8.03
N LEU A 39 -17.39 -10.50 -8.78
CA LEU A 39 -18.70 -10.44 -9.42
C LEU A 39 -18.95 -11.63 -10.34
N LEU A 40 -18.01 -11.95 -11.25
CA LEU A 40 -18.09 -13.06 -12.18
C LEU A 40 -18.09 -14.41 -11.45
N PHE A 41 -17.31 -14.55 -10.39
CA PHE A 41 -17.27 -15.75 -9.56
C PHE A 41 -18.66 -16.06 -8.95
N TYR A 42 -19.32 -15.04 -8.37
CA TYR A 42 -20.64 -15.22 -7.76
C TYR A 42 -21.78 -15.37 -8.79
N THR A 43 -21.69 -14.72 -9.95
CA THR A 43 -22.78 -14.74 -10.94
C THR A 43 -22.67 -15.87 -11.95
N CYS A 44 -21.45 -16.22 -12.39
CA CYS A 44 -21.22 -17.18 -13.46
C CYS A 44 -20.61 -18.51 -12.98
N GLY A 45 -20.24 -18.64 -11.70
CA GLY A 45 -19.66 -19.86 -11.16
C GLY A 45 -18.33 -20.22 -11.84
N LEU A 46 -17.34 -19.33 -11.77
CA LEU A 46 -16.04 -19.56 -12.41
C LEU A 46 -15.36 -20.86 -11.94
N PRO A 47 -14.62 -21.56 -12.81
CA PRO A 47 -13.89 -22.76 -12.45
C PRO A 47 -12.86 -22.51 -11.32
N ALA A 48 -12.58 -23.55 -10.51
CA ALA A 48 -11.64 -23.48 -9.38
C ALA A 48 -10.20 -23.03 -9.75
N HIS A 49 -9.82 -23.11 -11.03
CA HIS A 49 -8.49 -22.70 -11.49
C HIS A 49 -8.43 -21.26 -12.01
N SER A 50 -9.53 -20.52 -11.94
CA SER A 50 -9.59 -19.11 -12.40
C SER A 50 -8.89 -18.13 -11.44
N ASP A 51 -8.62 -18.54 -10.19
CA ASP A 51 -7.84 -17.79 -9.22
C ASP A 51 -6.44 -17.41 -9.72
N LYS A 52 -5.79 -18.27 -10.51
CA LYS A 52 -4.49 -17.97 -11.14
C LYS A 52 -4.55 -16.73 -12.04
N PHE A 53 -5.63 -16.59 -12.80
CA PHE A 53 -5.84 -15.40 -13.63
C PHE A 53 -6.10 -14.15 -12.78
N LEU A 54 -6.82 -14.30 -11.65
CA LEU A 54 -7.00 -13.20 -10.71
C LEU A 54 -5.65 -12.69 -10.20
N PHE A 55 -4.77 -13.57 -9.71
CA PHE A 55 -3.45 -13.19 -9.23
C PHE A 55 -2.59 -12.55 -10.34
N LEU A 56 -2.64 -13.13 -11.55
CA LEU A 56 -1.90 -12.60 -12.70
C LEU A 56 -2.34 -11.17 -13.03
N PHE A 57 -3.64 -10.93 -13.20
CA PHE A 57 -4.16 -9.63 -13.59
C PHE A 57 -4.05 -8.60 -12.46
N THR A 58 -4.24 -9.01 -11.21
CA THR A 58 -4.03 -8.15 -10.04
C THR A 58 -2.57 -7.73 -9.94
N GLY A 59 -1.64 -8.67 -10.07
CA GLY A 59 -0.21 -8.38 -10.05
C GLY A 59 0.24 -7.49 -11.22
N ALA A 60 -0.22 -7.78 -12.43
CA ALA A 60 0.12 -6.98 -13.62
C ALA A 60 -0.41 -5.54 -13.51
N SER A 61 -1.68 -5.36 -13.10
CA SER A 61 -2.27 -4.03 -12.94
C SER A 61 -1.65 -3.24 -11.78
N TRP A 62 -1.29 -3.91 -10.68
CA TRP A 62 -0.58 -3.28 -9.57
C TRP A 62 0.85 -2.87 -9.97
N THR A 63 1.57 -3.75 -10.70
CA THR A 63 2.92 -3.43 -11.21
C THR A 63 2.87 -2.24 -12.16
N PHE A 64 1.88 -2.18 -13.04
CA PHE A 64 1.66 -1.02 -13.91
C PHE A 64 1.44 0.26 -13.09
N HIS A 65 0.58 0.23 -12.08
CA HIS A 65 0.34 1.36 -11.18
C HIS A 65 1.64 1.80 -10.48
N LEU A 66 2.40 0.85 -9.94
CA LEU A 66 3.66 1.15 -9.25
C LEU A 66 4.70 1.77 -10.20
N ALA A 67 4.84 1.20 -11.42
CA ALA A 67 5.75 1.73 -12.43
C ALA A 67 5.37 3.16 -12.83
N TRP A 68 4.08 3.44 -13.00
CA TRP A 68 3.55 4.78 -13.27
C TRP A 68 3.83 5.74 -12.11
N THR A 69 3.60 5.31 -10.87
CA THR A 69 3.90 6.08 -9.65
C THR A 69 5.38 6.44 -9.59
N LEU A 70 6.28 5.46 -9.76
CA LEU A 70 7.73 5.68 -9.75
C LEU A 70 8.18 6.63 -10.89
N TRP A 71 7.53 6.57 -12.04
CA TRP A 71 7.81 7.46 -13.16
C TRP A 71 7.34 8.91 -12.90
N MET A 72 6.26 9.09 -12.13
CA MET A 72 5.71 10.41 -11.79
C MET A 72 6.47 11.12 -10.66
N ILE A 73 6.98 10.38 -9.67
CA ILE A 73 7.67 10.93 -8.48
C ILE A 73 8.78 11.94 -8.81
N PRO A 74 9.70 11.70 -9.79
CA PRO A 74 10.77 12.65 -10.12
C PRO A 74 10.29 13.96 -10.76
N ARG A 75 9.03 14.05 -11.18
CA ARG A 75 8.48 15.17 -11.96
C ARG A 75 7.90 16.24 -11.07
N ASP A 76 8.69 16.87 -10.25
CA ASP A 76 8.38 18.06 -9.43
C ASP A 76 6.90 18.23 -9.02
N GLN A 77 6.36 17.18 -8.36
CA GLN A 77 4.97 17.16 -7.94
C GLN A 77 4.76 18.09 -6.73
N PRO A 78 3.83 19.05 -6.79
CA PRO A 78 3.53 19.96 -5.68
C PRO A 78 3.13 19.20 -4.40
N ASP A 79 2.32 18.13 -4.55
CA ASP A 79 1.80 17.32 -3.44
C ASP A 79 2.91 16.71 -2.59
N LEU A 80 4.02 16.29 -3.24
CA LEU A 80 5.18 15.72 -2.55
C LEU A 80 6.01 16.78 -1.81
N ARG A 81 5.97 18.04 -2.28
CA ARG A 81 6.73 19.14 -1.67
C ARG A 81 6.01 19.73 -0.47
N GLU A 82 4.70 19.84 -0.53
CA GLU A 82 3.86 20.46 0.51
C GLU A 82 4.07 19.81 1.90
N ASN A 83 4.22 18.48 1.92
CA ASN A 83 4.39 17.71 3.15
C ASN A 83 5.83 17.21 3.39
N GLY A 84 6.79 17.65 2.56
CA GLY A 84 8.16 17.15 2.58
C GLY A 84 8.34 15.85 1.78
N ARG A 85 9.23 15.89 0.79
CA ARG A 85 9.43 14.77 -0.17
C ARG A 85 9.74 13.44 0.51
N PHE A 86 10.64 13.43 1.49
CA PHE A 86 11.04 12.20 2.19
C PHE A 86 9.86 11.57 2.94
N PHE A 87 9.12 12.37 3.68
CA PHE A 87 7.95 11.92 4.44
C PHE A 87 6.85 11.38 3.51
N SER A 88 6.54 12.11 2.43
CA SER A 88 5.57 11.67 1.43
C SER A 88 5.96 10.34 0.78
N LEU A 89 7.25 10.16 0.44
CA LEU A 89 7.74 8.90 -0.14
C LEU A 89 7.65 7.73 0.84
N MET A 90 7.93 7.94 2.13
CA MET A 90 7.75 6.91 3.15
C MET A 90 6.29 6.47 3.25
N ILE A 91 5.35 7.43 3.27
CA ILE A 91 3.92 7.14 3.32
C ILE A 91 3.47 6.41 2.06
N ILE A 92 3.85 6.88 0.87
CA ILE A 92 3.52 6.23 -0.41
C ILE A 92 4.03 4.79 -0.43
N SER A 93 5.28 4.55 -0.01
CA SER A 93 5.87 3.21 0.01
C SER A 93 5.12 2.28 0.97
N LEU A 94 4.88 2.74 2.20
CA LEU A 94 4.15 1.96 3.20
C LEU A 94 2.72 1.67 2.75
N ALA A 95 2.01 2.67 2.22
CA ALA A 95 0.65 2.51 1.74
C ALA A 95 0.58 1.54 0.55
N ASN A 96 1.52 1.59 -0.41
CA ASN A 96 1.58 0.62 -1.52
C ASN A 96 1.79 -0.81 -1.03
N LEU A 97 2.64 -1.03 0.00
CA LEU A 97 2.84 -2.36 0.58
C LEU A 97 1.57 -2.87 1.27
N LEU A 98 0.88 -2.02 2.03
CA LEU A 98 -0.37 -2.39 2.70
C LEU A 98 -1.49 -2.66 1.69
N VAL A 99 -1.59 -1.85 0.64
CA VAL A 99 -2.57 -2.05 -0.43
C VAL A 99 -2.30 -3.35 -1.19
N LEU A 100 -1.03 -3.66 -1.50
CA LEU A 100 -0.66 -4.93 -2.12
C LEU A 100 -1.04 -6.12 -1.23
N ALA A 101 -0.70 -6.07 0.06
CA ALA A 101 -1.08 -7.11 1.02
C ALA A 101 -2.61 -7.29 1.08
N GLY A 102 -3.37 -6.19 1.12
CA GLY A 102 -4.83 -6.21 1.06
C GLY A 102 -5.37 -6.83 -0.23
N LEU A 103 -4.82 -6.48 -1.38
CA LEU A 103 -5.22 -7.06 -2.68
C LEU A 103 -4.93 -8.57 -2.74
N LEU A 104 -3.79 -9.02 -2.22
CA LEU A 104 -3.45 -10.46 -2.16
C LEU A 104 -4.40 -11.21 -1.22
N CYS A 105 -4.75 -10.64 -0.08
CA CYS A 105 -5.76 -11.21 0.82
C CYS A 105 -7.12 -11.30 0.14
N LEU A 106 -7.56 -10.24 -0.54
CA LEU A 106 -8.84 -10.21 -1.26
C LEU A 106 -8.88 -11.18 -2.45
N ALA A 107 -7.74 -11.41 -3.11
CA ALA A 107 -7.62 -12.35 -4.20
C ALA A 107 -7.54 -13.82 -3.74
N SER A 108 -7.36 -14.08 -2.45
CA SER A 108 -7.28 -15.44 -1.93
C SER A 108 -8.66 -16.11 -1.88
N PRO A 109 -8.73 -17.47 -1.91
CA PRO A 109 -9.99 -18.22 -1.80
C PRO A 109 -10.75 -17.92 -0.49
N ASN A 110 -10.03 -17.57 0.58
CA ASN A 110 -10.60 -17.24 1.88
C ASN A 110 -10.06 -15.87 2.35
N PRO A 111 -10.59 -14.75 1.84
CA PRO A 111 -10.04 -13.40 2.09
C PRO A 111 -9.92 -13.06 3.57
N TRP A 112 -10.92 -13.41 4.36
CA TRP A 112 -10.95 -13.12 5.79
C TRP A 112 -9.88 -13.87 6.58
N GLU A 113 -9.73 -15.17 6.33
CA GLU A 113 -8.71 -15.99 7.00
C GLU A 113 -7.30 -15.58 6.56
N SER A 114 -7.12 -15.24 5.29
CA SER A 114 -5.85 -14.71 4.77
C SER A 114 -5.48 -13.37 5.41
N ALA A 115 -6.42 -12.46 5.55
CA ALA A 115 -6.18 -11.18 6.23
C ALA A 115 -5.84 -11.38 7.71
N LYS A 116 -6.61 -12.23 8.41
CA LYS A 116 -6.37 -12.57 9.81
C LYS A 116 -4.99 -13.20 10.01
N GLY A 117 -4.63 -14.18 9.18
CA GLY A 117 -3.32 -14.83 9.21
C GLY A 117 -2.19 -13.83 8.94
N PHE A 118 -2.35 -12.95 7.94
CA PHE A 118 -1.39 -11.88 7.64
C PHE A 118 -1.14 -10.98 8.86
N PHE A 119 -2.18 -10.48 9.52
CA PHE A 119 -2.02 -9.63 10.69
C PHE A 119 -1.42 -10.37 11.88
N GLN A 120 -1.81 -11.63 12.13
CA GLN A 120 -1.24 -12.45 13.21
C GLN A 120 0.26 -12.64 13.01
N GLU A 121 0.70 -13.01 11.82
CA GLU A 121 2.12 -13.18 11.49
C GLU A 121 2.89 -11.86 11.56
N TRP A 122 2.28 -10.78 11.07
CA TRP A 122 2.88 -9.46 11.13
C TRP A 122 3.14 -9.01 12.57
N PHE A 123 2.14 -9.14 13.46
CA PHE A 123 2.30 -8.81 14.89
C PHE A 123 3.31 -9.73 15.58
N ARG A 124 3.31 -11.02 15.26
CA ARG A 124 4.29 -11.96 15.79
C ARG A 124 5.72 -11.56 15.43
N HIS A 125 5.96 -11.27 14.16
CA HIS A 125 7.27 -10.81 13.69
C HIS A 125 7.66 -9.45 14.31
N ALA A 126 6.72 -8.51 14.39
CA ALA A 126 6.99 -7.21 15.01
C ALA A 126 7.39 -7.36 16.49
N ALA A 127 6.73 -8.25 17.23
CA ALA A 127 7.08 -8.54 18.63
C ALA A 127 8.49 -9.14 18.76
N VAL A 128 8.84 -10.12 17.91
CA VAL A 128 10.18 -10.74 17.90
C VAL A 128 11.26 -9.71 17.58
N TRP A 129 11.03 -8.87 16.57
CA TRP A 129 11.97 -7.80 16.21
C TRP A 129 12.07 -6.73 17.30
N GLY A 130 10.94 -6.37 17.93
CA GLY A 130 10.91 -5.45 19.06
C GLY A 130 11.74 -5.95 20.23
N GLU A 131 11.60 -7.22 20.59
CA GLU A 131 12.40 -7.86 21.65
C GLU A 131 13.90 -7.89 21.29
N HIS A 132 14.21 -8.23 20.05
CA HIS A 132 15.59 -8.24 19.58
C HIS A 132 16.24 -6.85 19.65
N LEU A 133 15.54 -5.83 19.18
CA LEU A 133 16.02 -4.43 19.23
C LEU A 133 16.16 -3.95 20.69
N TRP A 134 15.22 -4.34 21.57
CA TRP A 134 15.29 -4.02 22.97
C TRP A 134 16.54 -4.62 23.63
N ARG A 135 16.82 -5.90 23.40
CA ARG A 135 18.04 -6.58 23.92
C ARG A 135 19.33 -5.92 23.42
N LEU A 136 19.34 -5.38 22.19
CA LEU A 136 20.49 -4.63 21.67
C LEU A 136 20.65 -3.25 22.32
N ALA A 137 19.53 -2.59 22.64
CA ALA A 137 19.51 -1.24 23.22
C ALA A 137 19.74 -1.25 24.74
N GLU A 138 19.28 -2.28 25.45
CA GLU A 138 19.31 -2.40 26.90
C GLU A 138 20.70 -2.13 27.53
N PRO A 139 21.82 -2.69 27.02
CA PRO A 139 23.15 -2.42 27.59
C PRO A 139 23.55 -0.93 27.49
N SER A 140 23.07 -0.24 26.45
CA SER A 140 23.35 1.19 26.24
C SER A 140 22.47 2.09 27.09
N LEU A 141 21.31 1.62 27.49
CA LEU A 141 20.31 2.36 28.26
C LEU A 141 20.41 2.10 29.76
N ALA A 142 20.97 0.95 30.18
CA ALA A 142 21.10 0.55 31.60
C ALA A 142 21.72 1.63 32.49
N PRO A 143 22.79 2.36 32.09
CA PRO A 143 23.38 3.41 32.94
C PRO A 143 22.42 4.57 33.25
N TYR A 144 21.43 4.81 32.41
CA TYR A 144 20.46 5.91 32.62
C TYR A 144 19.33 5.54 33.57
N PHE A 145 19.07 4.24 33.78
CA PHE A 145 18.00 3.75 34.65
C PHE A 145 18.48 3.29 36.03
N THR A 146 19.78 3.09 36.23
CA THR A 146 20.36 2.65 37.52
C THR A 146 20.87 3.80 38.37
N GLY A 147 20.63 5.05 38.02
CA GLY A 147 21.11 6.26 38.69
C GLY A 147 20.13 6.91 39.69
N PHE A 148 19.12 6.16 40.19
CA PHE A 148 18.19 6.63 41.20
C PHE A 148 18.22 5.68 42.41
#